data_b87013ad249abc563a60306933d3a064
#
_entry.id   b87013ad249abc563a60306933d3a064
#
_cell.length_a   1.000
_cell.length_b   1.000
_cell.length_c   1.000
_cell.angle_alpha   90.00
_cell.angle_beta   90.00
_cell.angle_gamma   90.00
#
_symmetry.space_group_name_H-M   'P 1'
#
loop_
_entity.id
_entity.type
_entity.pdbx_description
1 polymer ?
#
loop_
_entity_poly.entity_id
_entity_poly.type
_entity_poly.pdbx_seq_one_letter_code
_entity_poly.pdbx_strand_id
1 'polypeptide(L)'
;MALDQQRNWTIAMADNLERVKRSARGGGKPQDEVGAGAETEDTQEYRQHTGPPIYLPDEIIIQVLEYITRLKDSQRTLASCCLLSRQWYDAAVPLLYAQPYLYGKNFDPFVRTMCPSINLHVRKSPLSELVKVLNMASLVHQGRPSLTARLLGRAKGSLEEFVAPQASFALNCLAGLSKCTKLRVLDLSLVSEAPPLPDLFKAVAHLQDLRTFRLPRSGGFGAHHKPASFTWSPNLEDLSLSGGIDGHFLHGVVTFPQTLRSLTIEHCPQAKGYAITHLLKTAVRPLRNLQSLKIRFMPRLSSRALDDILFLLPQIQRLSLSVDYITPAIFDENHFNHSYNKYVLPSLSGADDDDQLAAVEPLQHNNLRTLELTNSGDPGVEDKISPIDIMIAIDEGSLPRLRQVRVAKTLLWHSSLTASDAEALADVLIEASKRDWEDGVGVFAGGGQGAGVGKRMDREEQERRKVWEQVAGVWMFDG
;
A
#
# COMPACT_ATOMS: atom_id res chain seq x y z
N MET A 1 -1.68 -37.02 -24.96
CA MET A 1 -2.35 -35.87 -24.28
C MET A 1 -1.45 -34.68 -24.03
N ALA A 2 -0.22 -34.81 -23.46
CA ALA A 2 0.69 -33.67 -23.26
C ALA A 2 1.18 -33.02 -24.55
N LEU A 3 1.44 -33.83 -25.60
CA LEU A 3 1.92 -33.37 -26.90
C LEU A 3 0.86 -32.59 -27.71
N ASP A 4 -0.43 -32.88 -27.57
CA ASP A 4 -1.52 -32.12 -28.23
C ASP A 4 -1.79 -30.77 -27.53
N GLN A 5 -1.63 -30.70 -26.24
CA GLN A 5 -1.72 -29.40 -25.50
C GLN A 5 -0.55 -28.47 -25.89
N GLN A 6 0.64 -29.02 -26.08
CA GLN A 6 1.82 -28.28 -26.52
C GLN A 6 1.65 -27.73 -27.95
N ARG A 7 1.06 -28.53 -28.86
CA ARG A 7 0.76 -28.13 -30.26
C ARG A 7 -0.25 -26.97 -30.31
N ASN A 8 -1.34 -27.06 -29.56
CA ASN A 8 -2.36 -26.01 -29.52
C ASN A 8 -1.82 -24.70 -28.92
N TRP A 9 -0.86 -24.79 -27.99
CA TRP A 9 -0.21 -23.64 -27.39
C TRP A 9 0.78 -22.97 -28.34
N THR A 10 1.55 -23.76 -29.08
CA THR A 10 2.48 -23.26 -30.09
C THR A 10 1.73 -22.54 -31.21
N ILE A 11 0.55 -23.02 -31.59
CA ILE A 11 -0.32 -22.40 -32.61
C ILE A 11 -0.89 -21.07 -32.07
N ALA A 12 -1.37 -21.03 -30.83
CA ALA A 12 -1.90 -19.79 -30.24
C ALA A 12 -0.82 -18.71 -30.02
N MET A 13 0.43 -19.11 -29.73
CA MET A 13 1.58 -18.21 -29.64
C MET A 13 2.05 -17.76 -31.04
N ALA A 14 2.05 -18.62 -32.04
CA ALA A 14 2.40 -18.27 -33.39
C ALA A 14 1.39 -17.26 -33.99
N ASP A 15 0.10 -17.43 -33.75
CA ASP A 15 -0.95 -16.47 -34.12
C ASP A 15 -0.80 -15.11 -33.46
N ASN A 16 -0.41 -15.07 -32.19
CA ASN A 16 -0.12 -13.83 -31.49
C ASN A 16 1.18 -13.17 -32.01
N LEU A 17 2.19 -13.94 -32.32
CA LEU A 17 3.45 -13.44 -32.89
C LEU A 17 3.24 -12.86 -34.29
N GLU A 18 2.42 -13.50 -35.10
CA GLU A 18 2.02 -12.97 -36.42
C GLU A 18 1.18 -11.69 -36.29
N ARG A 19 0.29 -11.60 -35.32
CA ARG A 19 -0.47 -10.38 -35.03
C ARG A 19 0.44 -9.24 -34.62
N VAL A 20 1.43 -9.49 -33.77
CA VAL A 20 2.43 -8.49 -33.36
C VAL A 20 3.30 -8.06 -34.53
N LYS A 21 3.71 -8.99 -35.40
CA LYS A 21 4.46 -8.68 -36.64
C LYS A 21 3.60 -7.89 -37.64
N ARG A 22 2.30 -8.18 -37.78
CA ARG A 22 1.37 -7.42 -38.63
C ARG A 22 1.11 -6.03 -38.08
N SER A 23 1.01 -5.87 -36.76
CA SER A 23 0.86 -4.54 -36.10
C SER A 23 2.10 -3.68 -36.26
N ALA A 24 3.29 -4.28 -36.29
CA ALA A 24 4.55 -3.57 -36.53
C ALA A 24 4.78 -3.19 -38.01
N ARG A 25 4.10 -3.86 -38.97
CA ARG A 25 4.21 -3.59 -40.40
C ARG A 25 3.11 -2.68 -40.97
N GLY A 26 2.11 -2.31 -40.19
CA GLY A 26 0.95 -1.53 -40.62
C GLY A 26 1.08 -0.02 -40.47
N GLY A 27 2.15 0.59 -40.94
CA GLY A 27 2.31 2.04 -40.92
C GLY A 27 3.23 2.53 -42.04
N GLY A 28 2.71 2.74 -43.25
CA GLY A 28 3.44 3.42 -44.32
C GLY A 28 2.91 3.04 -45.70
N LYS A 29 2.07 3.90 -46.25
CA LYS A 29 1.85 3.96 -47.71
C LYS A 29 3.04 4.62 -48.38
N PRO A 30 3.50 4.17 -49.56
CA PRO A 30 4.55 4.88 -50.27
C PRO A 30 3.95 6.02 -51.06
N GLN A 31 4.56 7.20 -50.94
CA GLN A 31 4.52 8.24 -51.97
C GLN A 31 5.90 8.30 -52.60
N ASP A 32 5.92 8.15 -53.89
CA ASP A 32 7.07 8.38 -54.75
C ASP A 32 7.48 9.85 -54.69
N GLU A 33 8.76 10.14 -54.47
CA GLU A 33 9.46 11.22 -55.10
C GLU A 33 10.97 10.98 -55.08
N VAL A 34 11.54 11.22 -56.27
CA VAL A 34 12.94 11.07 -56.68
C VAL A 34 13.81 12.17 -56.10
N GLY A 35 14.98 11.83 -55.56
CA GLY A 35 15.98 12.83 -55.19
C GLY A 35 17.26 12.15 -54.67
N ALA A 36 18.28 12.25 -55.49
CA ALA A 36 19.62 11.67 -55.35
C ALA A 36 20.43 12.21 -54.14
N GLY A 37 21.26 11.36 -53.58
CA GLY A 37 22.56 11.80 -53.04
C GLY A 37 22.83 11.57 -51.56
N ALA A 38 23.88 10.80 -51.36
CA ALA A 38 24.76 10.66 -50.21
C ALA A 38 24.57 9.44 -49.32
N GLU A 39 25.40 8.50 -49.59
CA GLU A 39 25.76 7.31 -48.82
C GLU A 39 26.35 7.73 -47.47
N THR A 40 25.83 7.14 -46.40
CA THR A 40 26.60 6.75 -45.23
C THR A 40 26.06 5.41 -44.73
N GLU A 41 26.74 4.36 -45.13
CA GLU A 41 26.62 3.00 -44.62
C GLU A 41 27.04 2.98 -43.15
N ASP A 42 26.11 2.75 -42.28
CA ASP A 42 26.37 2.19 -40.94
C ASP A 42 25.47 0.96 -40.74
N THR A 43 25.67 0.02 -41.63
CA THR A 43 25.20 -1.37 -41.49
C THR A 43 26.09 -2.05 -40.45
N GLN A 44 25.71 -2.00 -39.19
CA GLN A 44 26.24 -2.93 -38.20
C GLN A 44 25.86 -4.34 -38.65
N GLU A 45 26.82 -4.99 -39.32
CA GLU A 45 26.79 -6.42 -39.56
C GLU A 45 26.64 -7.15 -38.23
N TYR A 46 25.43 -7.65 -37.96
CA TYR A 46 25.24 -8.70 -36.97
C TYR A 46 26.08 -9.89 -37.43
N ARG A 47 27.31 -9.99 -36.90
CA ARG A 47 28.17 -11.17 -37.04
C ARG A 47 27.35 -12.38 -36.57
N GLN A 48 26.91 -13.21 -37.52
CA GLN A 48 26.37 -14.53 -37.19
C GLN A 48 27.48 -15.28 -36.44
N HIS A 49 27.29 -15.47 -35.13
CA HIS A 49 28.11 -16.31 -34.33
C HIS A 49 27.99 -17.75 -34.84
N THR A 50 28.92 -18.18 -35.66
CA THR A 50 29.07 -19.58 -36.14
C THR A 50 29.79 -20.49 -35.09
N GLY A 51 29.78 -20.09 -33.80
CA GLY A 51 30.31 -20.90 -32.70
C GLY A 51 29.27 -21.95 -32.25
N PRO A 52 29.76 -23.02 -31.56
CA PRO A 52 28.84 -24.00 -30.97
C PRO A 52 27.86 -23.32 -30.02
N PRO A 53 26.60 -23.83 -29.92
CA PRO A 53 25.58 -23.23 -29.05
C PRO A 53 26.12 -23.19 -27.61
N ILE A 54 26.13 -21.98 -27.03
CA ILE A 54 26.56 -21.79 -25.64
C ILE A 54 25.45 -22.37 -24.74
N TYR A 55 25.78 -23.46 -24.05
CA TYR A 55 24.89 -24.03 -23.04
C TYR A 55 25.08 -23.29 -21.72
N LEU A 56 23.97 -22.72 -21.21
CA LEU A 56 23.92 -22.12 -19.89
C LEU A 56 23.22 -23.10 -18.92
N PRO A 57 23.80 -23.35 -17.74
CA PRO A 57 23.11 -24.10 -16.68
C PRO A 57 21.81 -23.46 -16.27
N ASP A 58 20.84 -24.25 -15.82
CA ASP A 58 19.50 -23.78 -15.43
C ASP A 58 19.57 -22.73 -14.32
N GLU A 59 20.50 -22.89 -13.38
CA GLU A 59 20.72 -21.97 -12.26
C GLU A 59 21.08 -20.56 -12.75
N ILE A 60 21.94 -20.48 -13.78
CA ILE A 60 22.35 -19.19 -14.36
C ILE A 60 21.18 -18.56 -15.11
N ILE A 61 20.42 -19.35 -15.86
CA ILE A 61 19.22 -18.86 -16.54
C ILE A 61 18.22 -18.31 -15.52
N ILE A 62 17.95 -19.03 -14.43
CA ILE A 62 17.04 -18.60 -13.37
C ILE A 62 17.52 -17.28 -12.73
N GLN A 63 18.81 -17.16 -12.40
CA GLN A 63 19.36 -15.91 -11.85
C GLN A 63 19.21 -14.72 -12.80
N VAL A 64 19.48 -14.93 -14.09
CA VAL A 64 19.30 -13.89 -15.11
C VAL A 64 17.82 -13.48 -15.18
N LEU A 65 16.90 -14.43 -15.19
CA LEU A 65 15.48 -14.17 -15.24
C LEU A 65 14.95 -13.48 -13.97
N GLU A 66 15.43 -13.87 -12.79
CA GLU A 66 15.11 -13.19 -11.53
C GLU A 66 15.61 -11.73 -11.52
N TYR A 67 16.77 -11.46 -12.11
CA TYR A 67 17.23 -10.09 -12.29
C TYR A 67 16.31 -9.30 -13.23
N ILE A 68 15.89 -9.93 -14.33
CA ILE A 68 14.94 -9.34 -15.30
C ILE A 68 13.60 -8.97 -14.61
N THR A 69 13.11 -9.76 -13.65
CA THR A 69 11.83 -9.45 -12.95
C THR A 69 11.84 -8.10 -12.24
N ARG A 70 13.00 -7.56 -11.91
CA ARG A 70 13.17 -6.26 -11.23
C ARG A 70 13.12 -5.06 -12.19
N LEU A 71 13.17 -5.31 -13.50
CA LEU A 71 13.14 -4.26 -14.51
C LEU A 71 11.70 -3.79 -14.81
N LYS A 72 11.54 -2.53 -15.24
CA LYS A 72 10.23 -1.96 -15.57
C LYS A 72 9.47 -2.71 -16.66
N ASP A 73 10.18 -3.20 -17.69
CA ASP A 73 9.61 -3.94 -18.82
C ASP A 73 9.75 -5.47 -18.70
N SER A 74 9.84 -5.97 -17.46
CA SER A 74 10.11 -7.37 -17.14
C SER A 74 9.17 -8.34 -17.85
N GLN A 75 7.88 -8.07 -17.90
CA GLN A 75 6.88 -8.95 -18.50
C GLN A 75 7.11 -9.19 -20.00
N ARG A 76 7.46 -8.14 -20.73
CA ARG A 76 7.75 -8.22 -22.17
C ARG A 76 9.04 -9.00 -22.42
N THR A 77 10.06 -8.76 -21.63
CA THR A 77 11.36 -9.44 -21.72
C THR A 77 11.22 -10.91 -21.34
N LEU A 78 10.51 -11.26 -20.26
CA LEU A 78 10.22 -12.65 -19.89
C LEU A 78 9.44 -13.39 -20.98
N ALA A 79 8.45 -12.74 -21.59
CA ALA A 79 7.71 -13.33 -22.72
C ALA A 79 8.62 -13.59 -23.91
N SER A 80 9.59 -12.72 -24.20
CA SER A 80 10.59 -12.95 -25.25
C SER A 80 11.53 -14.09 -24.89
N CYS A 81 11.95 -14.20 -23.62
CA CYS A 81 12.78 -15.30 -23.13
C CYS A 81 12.09 -16.66 -23.30
N CYS A 82 10.78 -16.74 -23.13
CA CYS A 82 10.03 -17.97 -23.36
C CYS A 82 10.11 -18.50 -24.82
N LEU A 83 10.55 -17.68 -25.77
CA LEU A 83 10.65 -18.03 -27.19
C LEU A 83 12.05 -18.47 -27.61
N LEU A 84 13.06 -18.37 -26.73
CA LEU A 84 14.46 -18.66 -27.07
C LEU A 84 14.73 -20.17 -27.22
N SER A 85 14.34 -20.95 -26.22
CA SER A 85 14.48 -22.40 -26.20
C SER A 85 13.50 -23.02 -25.20
N ARG A 86 13.40 -24.34 -25.18
CA ARG A 86 12.61 -25.06 -24.18
C ARG A 86 13.11 -24.84 -22.77
N GLN A 87 14.42 -24.84 -22.56
CA GLN A 87 15.06 -24.58 -21.28
C GLN A 87 14.70 -23.18 -20.74
N TRP A 88 14.80 -22.13 -21.58
CA TRP A 88 14.38 -20.79 -21.24
C TRP A 88 12.89 -20.68 -20.98
N TYR A 89 12.07 -21.41 -21.76
CA TYR A 89 10.63 -21.47 -21.55
C TYR A 89 10.28 -22.03 -20.18
N ASP A 90 10.86 -23.19 -19.81
CA ASP A 90 10.58 -23.87 -18.54
C ASP A 90 11.00 -23.01 -17.35
N ALA A 91 12.08 -22.24 -17.46
CA ALA A 91 12.54 -21.32 -16.43
C ALA A 91 11.76 -20.00 -16.38
N ALA A 92 11.36 -19.42 -17.53
CA ALA A 92 10.73 -18.10 -17.61
C ALA A 92 9.22 -18.11 -17.33
N VAL A 93 8.51 -19.18 -17.69
CA VAL A 93 7.04 -19.28 -17.55
C VAL A 93 6.58 -19.13 -16.09
N PRO A 94 7.21 -19.76 -15.09
CA PRO A 94 6.83 -19.55 -13.69
C PRO A 94 6.92 -18.09 -13.25
N LEU A 95 7.97 -17.38 -13.68
CA LEU A 95 8.17 -15.97 -13.37
C LEU A 95 7.20 -15.04 -14.11
N LEU A 96 6.93 -15.36 -15.39
CA LEU A 96 5.99 -14.61 -16.23
C LEU A 96 4.56 -14.67 -15.68
N TYR A 97 4.13 -15.83 -15.18
CA TYR A 97 2.78 -16.04 -14.67
C TYR A 97 2.64 -15.80 -13.17
N ALA A 98 3.73 -15.69 -12.41
CA ALA A 98 3.67 -15.39 -10.98
C ALA A 98 2.96 -14.06 -10.69
N GLN A 99 3.26 -13.03 -11.46
CA GLN A 99 2.68 -11.68 -11.33
C GLN A 99 2.37 -11.10 -12.72
N PRO A 100 1.29 -11.54 -13.37
CA PRO A 100 0.94 -11.06 -14.70
C PRO A 100 0.53 -9.60 -14.67
N TYR A 101 1.11 -8.79 -15.57
CA TYR A 101 0.70 -7.41 -15.76
C TYR A 101 -0.56 -7.37 -16.65
N LEU A 102 -1.71 -7.09 -16.03
CA LEU A 102 -3.01 -7.12 -16.70
C LEU A 102 -3.47 -5.71 -17.07
N TYR A 103 -3.77 -5.53 -18.34
CA TYR A 103 -4.39 -4.31 -18.88
C TYR A 103 -5.36 -4.71 -20.03
N GLY A 104 -6.15 -3.74 -20.50
CA GLY A 104 -7.26 -3.98 -21.40
C GLY A 104 -7.03 -4.97 -22.54
N LYS A 105 -5.94 -4.85 -23.28
CA LYS A 105 -5.69 -5.64 -24.48
C LYS A 105 -5.26 -7.09 -24.19
N ASN A 106 -4.61 -7.36 -23.05
CA ASN A 106 -4.10 -8.69 -22.73
C ASN A 106 -5.01 -9.49 -21.79
N PHE A 107 -6.04 -8.88 -21.24
CA PHE A 107 -6.92 -9.53 -20.27
C PHE A 107 -7.67 -10.73 -20.86
N ASP A 108 -8.30 -10.58 -22.02
CA ASP A 108 -9.03 -11.68 -22.67
C ASP A 108 -8.13 -12.87 -23.05
N PRO A 109 -6.93 -12.69 -23.66
CA PRO A 109 -5.96 -13.76 -23.85
C PRO A 109 -5.55 -14.44 -22.54
N PHE A 110 -5.30 -13.66 -21.50
CA PHE A 110 -4.98 -14.20 -20.17
C PHE A 110 -6.12 -15.07 -19.63
N VAL A 111 -7.36 -14.57 -19.68
CA VAL A 111 -8.54 -15.34 -19.22
C VAL A 111 -8.71 -16.64 -20.00
N ARG A 112 -8.51 -16.64 -21.31
CA ARG A 112 -8.58 -17.87 -22.14
C ARG A 112 -7.52 -18.88 -21.74
N THR A 113 -6.32 -18.40 -21.41
CA THR A 113 -5.21 -19.26 -20.96
C THR A 113 -5.47 -19.85 -19.58
N MET A 114 -5.96 -19.03 -18.64
CA MET A 114 -6.22 -19.43 -17.26
C MET A 114 -7.50 -20.25 -17.12
N CYS A 115 -8.50 -19.94 -17.91
CA CYS A 115 -9.82 -20.53 -17.86
C CYS A 115 -10.24 -21.12 -19.24
N PRO A 116 -9.53 -22.12 -19.77
CA PRO A 116 -9.79 -22.67 -21.10
C PRO A 116 -11.16 -23.32 -21.22
N SER A 117 -11.84 -23.59 -20.12
CA SER A 117 -13.21 -24.10 -20.06
C SER A 117 -14.02 -23.38 -18.96
N ILE A 118 -15.32 -23.21 -19.20
CA ILE A 118 -16.26 -22.70 -18.19
C ILE A 118 -16.36 -23.71 -17.03
N ASN A 119 -16.38 -25.00 -17.33
CA ASN A 119 -16.43 -26.03 -16.30
C ASN A 119 -15.05 -26.28 -15.69
N LEU A 120 -14.99 -26.14 -14.36
CA LEU A 120 -13.77 -26.34 -13.57
C LEU A 120 -13.20 -27.76 -13.66
N HIS A 121 -14.04 -28.76 -13.91
CA HIS A 121 -13.66 -30.16 -13.94
C HIS A 121 -13.20 -30.66 -15.31
N VAL A 122 -13.56 -29.96 -16.41
CA VAL A 122 -13.30 -30.44 -17.75
C VAL A 122 -11.90 -30.10 -18.26
N ARG A 123 -11.42 -28.87 -18.02
CA ARG A 123 -10.06 -28.44 -18.39
C ARG A 123 -9.50 -27.50 -17.34
N LYS A 124 -8.38 -27.89 -16.76
CA LYS A 124 -7.63 -27.09 -15.83
C LYS A 124 -6.31 -26.67 -16.46
N SER A 125 -6.01 -25.38 -16.47
CA SER A 125 -4.71 -24.91 -16.94
C SER A 125 -3.66 -25.07 -15.81
N PRO A 126 -2.52 -25.73 -16.07
CA PRO A 126 -1.45 -25.82 -15.07
C PRO A 126 -0.87 -24.45 -14.72
N LEU A 127 -0.96 -23.49 -15.65
CA LEU A 127 -0.48 -22.12 -15.44
C LEU A 127 -1.26 -21.38 -14.35
N SER A 128 -2.48 -21.82 -14.03
CA SER A 128 -3.28 -21.20 -12.95
C SER A 128 -2.67 -21.41 -11.58
N GLU A 129 -1.86 -22.42 -11.38
CA GLU A 129 -1.17 -22.71 -10.12
C GLU A 129 0.13 -21.91 -9.95
N LEU A 130 0.57 -21.20 -11.00
CA LEU A 130 1.73 -20.33 -10.97
C LEU A 130 1.41 -18.90 -10.51
N VAL A 131 0.12 -18.49 -10.58
CA VAL A 131 -0.29 -17.12 -10.27
C VAL A 131 -0.26 -16.90 -8.77
N LYS A 132 0.64 -16.01 -8.33
CA LYS A 132 0.78 -15.57 -6.93
C LYS A 132 0.15 -14.21 -6.69
N VAL A 133 0.33 -13.29 -7.62
CA VAL A 133 -0.20 -11.92 -7.56
C VAL A 133 -1.19 -11.71 -8.69
N LEU A 134 -2.44 -11.45 -8.37
CA LEU A 134 -3.48 -11.10 -9.34
C LEU A 134 -3.93 -9.66 -9.11
N ASN A 135 -3.26 -8.73 -9.79
CA ASN A 135 -3.60 -7.32 -9.74
C ASN A 135 -4.47 -6.96 -10.94
N MET A 136 -5.73 -6.62 -10.65
CA MET A 136 -6.73 -6.25 -11.65
C MET A 136 -7.11 -4.75 -11.57
N ALA A 137 -6.33 -3.92 -10.89
CA ALA A 137 -6.60 -2.49 -10.68
C ALA A 137 -6.73 -1.70 -11.99
N SER A 138 -5.93 -2.05 -13.02
CA SER A 138 -5.94 -1.38 -14.32
C SER A 138 -7.13 -1.77 -15.22
N LEU A 139 -8.02 -2.66 -14.76
CA LEU A 139 -9.19 -3.14 -15.50
C LEU A 139 -10.45 -2.37 -15.09
N VAL A 140 -10.61 -1.14 -15.57
CA VAL A 140 -11.70 -0.24 -15.14
C VAL A 140 -13.06 -0.68 -15.68
N HIS A 141 -13.14 -0.99 -16.99
CA HIS A 141 -14.40 -1.33 -17.68
C HIS A 141 -14.43 -2.75 -18.24
N GLN A 142 -13.44 -3.55 -17.93
CA GLN A 142 -13.28 -4.87 -18.49
C GLN A 142 -13.54 -5.95 -17.46
N GLY A 143 -14.07 -7.03 -17.96
CA GLY A 143 -14.40 -8.17 -17.14
C GLY A 143 -15.87 -8.20 -16.72
N ARG A 144 -16.29 -9.39 -16.36
CA ARG A 144 -17.61 -9.67 -15.77
C ARG A 144 -17.36 -10.30 -14.41
N PRO A 145 -18.23 -10.09 -13.42
CA PRO A 145 -18.06 -10.73 -12.11
C PRO A 145 -17.86 -12.25 -12.17
N SER A 146 -18.48 -12.91 -13.16
CA SER A 146 -18.30 -14.33 -13.39
C SER A 146 -16.88 -14.72 -13.86
N LEU A 147 -16.16 -13.84 -14.56
CA LEU A 147 -14.77 -14.07 -14.96
C LEU A 147 -13.82 -13.92 -13.76
N THR A 148 -14.01 -12.89 -12.96
CA THR A 148 -13.24 -12.68 -11.72
C THR A 148 -13.42 -13.84 -10.75
N ALA A 149 -14.67 -14.30 -10.54
CA ALA A 149 -14.95 -15.47 -9.71
C ALA A 149 -14.27 -16.75 -10.24
N ARG A 150 -14.24 -16.94 -11.57
CA ARG A 150 -13.56 -18.09 -12.22
C ARG A 150 -12.04 -18.00 -12.06
N LEU A 151 -11.44 -16.82 -12.26
CA LEU A 151 -10.00 -16.61 -12.05
C LEU A 151 -9.60 -16.92 -10.62
N LEU A 152 -10.32 -16.39 -9.61
CA LEU A 152 -10.12 -16.72 -8.22
C LEU A 152 -10.23 -18.22 -7.96
N GLY A 153 -11.28 -18.87 -8.49
CA GLY A 153 -11.46 -20.30 -8.35
C GLY A 153 -10.34 -21.15 -9.00
N ARG A 154 -9.67 -20.63 -10.02
CA ARG A 154 -8.53 -21.31 -10.68
C ARG A 154 -7.22 -21.10 -9.95
N ALA A 155 -6.95 -19.87 -9.47
CA ALA A 155 -5.71 -19.50 -8.80
C ALA A 155 -5.72 -19.78 -7.28
N LYS A 156 -6.81 -20.25 -6.70
CA LYS A 156 -7.03 -20.38 -5.24
C LYS A 156 -5.92 -21.08 -4.45
N GLY A 157 -5.18 -21.99 -5.09
CA GLY A 157 -4.13 -22.80 -4.43
C GLY A 157 -2.77 -22.11 -4.34
N SER A 158 -2.56 -21.03 -5.11
CA SER A 158 -1.26 -20.34 -5.22
C SER A 158 -1.34 -18.85 -4.95
N LEU A 159 -2.55 -18.26 -4.94
CA LEU A 159 -2.76 -16.83 -4.86
C LEU A 159 -2.36 -16.29 -3.48
N GLU A 160 -1.39 -15.37 -3.47
CA GLU A 160 -0.87 -14.69 -2.29
C GLU A 160 -1.38 -13.24 -2.20
N GLU A 161 -1.59 -12.57 -3.34
CA GLU A 161 -2.07 -11.19 -3.40
C GLU A 161 -3.19 -11.03 -4.41
N PHE A 162 -4.26 -10.37 -4.01
CA PHE A 162 -5.37 -10.03 -4.88
C PHE A 162 -5.76 -8.57 -4.74
N VAL A 163 -5.69 -7.84 -5.85
CA VAL A 163 -6.23 -6.48 -5.99
C VAL A 163 -7.43 -6.55 -6.92
N ALA A 164 -8.60 -6.24 -6.39
CA ALA A 164 -9.84 -6.37 -7.12
C ALA A 164 -10.02 -5.28 -8.19
N PRO A 165 -10.66 -5.61 -9.31
CA PRO A 165 -11.03 -4.62 -10.33
C PRO A 165 -12.19 -3.75 -9.85
N GLN A 166 -12.31 -2.55 -10.43
CA GLN A 166 -13.32 -1.58 -10.04
C GLN A 166 -14.76 -2.10 -10.23
N ALA A 167 -15.08 -2.68 -11.39
CA ALA A 167 -16.47 -2.96 -11.79
C ALA A 167 -16.84 -4.45 -11.82
N SER A 168 -15.90 -5.38 -11.62
CA SER A 168 -16.18 -6.81 -11.84
C SER A 168 -15.95 -7.68 -10.60
N PHE A 169 -16.08 -7.12 -9.41
CA PHE A 169 -16.06 -7.86 -8.15
C PHE A 169 -17.44 -7.83 -7.49
N ALA A 170 -18.06 -8.99 -7.28
CA ALA A 170 -19.40 -9.09 -6.74
C ALA A 170 -19.55 -10.32 -5.82
N LEU A 171 -20.74 -10.56 -5.29
CA LEU A 171 -21.05 -11.63 -4.33
C LEU A 171 -20.56 -13.02 -4.77
N ASN A 172 -20.67 -13.32 -6.08
CA ASN A 172 -20.21 -14.60 -6.64
C ASN A 172 -18.70 -14.83 -6.54
N CYS A 173 -17.90 -13.75 -6.36
CA CYS A 173 -16.46 -13.85 -6.17
C CYS A 173 -16.08 -14.39 -4.79
N LEU A 174 -16.94 -14.18 -3.77
CA LEU A 174 -16.67 -14.56 -2.39
C LEU A 174 -16.44 -16.05 -2.20
N ALA A 175 -17.17 -16.89 -2.94
CA ALA A 175 -17.00 -18.35 -2.89
C ALA A 175 -15.63 -18.81 -3.42
N GLY A 176 -15.05 -18.10 -4.38
CA GLY A 176 -13.68 -18.32 -4.86
C GLY A 176 -12.65 -17.77 -3.88
N LEU A 177 -12.89 -16.56 -3.40
CA LEU A 177 -12.02 -15.84 -2.46
C LEU A 177 -11.81 -16.62 -1.14
N SER A 178 -12.88 -17.15 -0.54
CA SER A 178 -12.79 -17.91 0.72
C SER A 178 -11.93 -19.18 0.64
N LYS A 179 -11.62 -19.64 -0.57
CA LYS A 179 -10.77 -20.81 -0.84
C LYS A 179 -9.31 -20.45 -1.12
N CYS A 180 -8.97 -19.15 -1.16
CA CYS A 180 -7.61 -18.66 -1.38
C CYS A 180 -6.82 -18.64 -0.06
N THR A 181 -6.54 -19.81 0.52
CA THR A 181 -5.99 -19.94 1.88
C THR A 181 -4.59 -19.35 2.06
N LYS A 182 -3.82 -19.19 0.96
CA LYS A 182 -2.48 -18.57 0.99
C LYS A 182 -2.50 -17.04 0.82
N LEU A 183 -3.70 -16.44 0.76
CA LEU A 183 -3.85 -15.03 0.51
C LEU A 183 -3.33 -14.20 1.69
N ARG A 184 -2.37 -13.31 1.40
CA ARG A 184 -1.74 -12.39 2.35
C ARG A 184 -2.23 -10.96 2.18
N VAL A 185 -2.52 -10.56 0.94
CA VAL A 185 -2.98 -9.21 0.62
C VAL A 185 -4.30 -9.28 -0.12
N LEU A 186 -5.31 -8.63 0.45
CA LEU A 186 -6.63 -8.45 -0.16
C LEU A 186 -6.94 -6.96 -0.24
N ASP A 187 -6.93 -6.42 -1.45
CA ASP A 187 -7.25 -5.02 -1.70
C ASP A 187 -8.55 -4.90 -2.51
N LEU A 188 -9.59 -4.40 -1.86
CA LEU A 188 -10.90 -4.13 -2.45
C LEU A 188 -11.20 -2.63 -2.55
N SER A 189 -10.23 -1.75 -2.30
CA SER A 189 -10.44 -0.30 -2.19
C SER A 189 -11.00 0.34 -3.46
N LEU A 190 -10.73 -0.25 -4.62
CA LEU A 190 -11.21 0.25 -5.92
C LEU A 190 -12.63 -0.22 -6.27
N VAL A 191 -13.18 -1.20 -5.57
CA VAL A 191 -14.48 -1.80 -5.93
C VAL A 191 -15.61 -0.77 -5.79
N SER A 192 -16.32 -0.53 -6.89
CA SER A 192 -17.42 0.45 -6.94
C SER A 192 -18.76 -0.13 -6.46
N GLU A 193 -19.00 -1.42 -6.70
CA GLU A 193 -20.21 -2.13 -6.25
C GLU A 193 -19.81 -3.32 -5.39
N ALA A 194 -19.66 -3.08 -4.10
CA ALA A 194 -19.19 -4.10 -3.17
C ALA A 194 -20.32 -5.03 -2.72
N PRO A 195 -20.01 -6.31 -2.47
CA PRO A 195 -20.93 -7.18 -1.75
C PRO A 195 -21.17 -6.66 -0.32
N PRO A 196 -22.28 -7.06 0.34
CA PRO A 196 -22.53 -6.68 1.73
C PRO A 196 -21.35 -7.07 2.62
N LEU A 197 -20.94 -6.16 3.52
CA LEU A 197 -19.81 -6.39 4.42
C LEU A 197 -19.94 -7.66 5.27
N PRO A 198 -21.12 -8.05 5.80
CA PRO A 198 -21.26 -9.31 6.55
C PRO A 198 -20.87 -10.54 5.73
N ASP A 199 -21.23 -10.58 4.44
CA ASP A 199 -20.88 -11.70 3.56
C ASP A 199 -19.38 -11.69 3.22
N LEU A 200 -18.82 -10.51 3.01
CA LEU A 200 -17.38 -10.32 2.80
C LEU A 200 -16.59 -10.81 4.03
N PHE A 201 -16.95 -10.36 5.23
CA PHE A 201 -16.30 -10.76 6.46
C PHE A 201 -16.36 -12.27 6.70
N LYS A 202 -17.52 -12.88 6.44
CA LYS A 202 -17.67 -14.34 6.51
C LYS A 202 -16.72 -15.07 5.54
N ALA A 203 -16.53 -14.54 4.34
CA ALA A 203 -15.60 -15.13 3.38
C ALA A 203 -14.13 -14.96 3.82
N VAL A 204 -13.78 -13.79 4.39
CA VAL A 204 -12.41 -13.45 4.83
C VAL A 204 -12.02 -14.17 6.13
N ALA A 205 -12.96 -14.48 7.00
CA ALA A 205 -12.71 -15.18 8.28
C ALA A 205 -11.94 -16.51 8.13
N HIS A 206 -11.98 -17.13 6.95
CA HIS A 206 -11.25 -18.37 6.65
C HIS A 206 -9.79 -18.15 6.22
N LEU A 207 -9.37 -16.89 5.97
CA LEU A 207 -8.05 -16.54 5.43
C LEU A 207 -7.07 -16.30 6.59
N GLN A 208 -6.45 -17.36 7.10
CA GLN A 208 -5.56 -17.30 8.27
C GLN A 208 -4.24 -16.54 7.99
N ASP A 209 -3.75 -16.57 6.74
CA ASP A 209 -2.48 -15.94 6.37
C ASP A 209 -2.64 -14.47 5.95
N LEU A 210 -3.87 -13.93 6.03
CA LEU A 210 -4.16 -12.57 5.59
C LEU A 210 -3.48 -11.54 6.50
N ARG A 211 -2.62 -10.70 5.90
CA ARG A 211 -1.86 -9.65 6.60
C ARG A 211 -2.35 -8.24 6.27
N THR A 212 -2.76 -8.03 5.01
CA THR A 212 -3.27 -6.73 4.57
C THR A 212 -4.69 -6.88 4.05
N PHE A 213 -5.60 -6.10 4.60
CA PHE A 213 -6.99 -6.07 4.17
C PHE A 213 -7.50 -4.65 3.99
N ARG A 214 -7.89 -4.30 2.77
CA ARG A 214 -8.48 -3.00 2.43
C ARG A 214 -9.92 -3.17 2.01
N LEU A 215 -10.82 -2.55 2.76
CA LEU A 215 -12.26 -2.59 2.51
C LEU A 215 -12.65 -1.74 1.30
N PRO A 216 -13.74 -2.10 0.62
CA PRO A 216 -14.28 -1.32 -0.47
C PRO A 216 -14.96 -0.04 0.01
N ARG A 217 -14.83 1.06 -0.74
CA ARG A 217 -15.47 2.35 -0.39
C ARG A 217 -16.99 2.32 -0.49
N SER A 218 -17.55 1.45 -1.31
CA SER A 218 -18.99 1.29 -1.51
C SER A 218 -19.64 0.25 -0.58
N GLY A 219 -18.81 -0.49 0.18
CA GLY A 219 -19.32 -1.54 1.07
C GLY A 219 -20.16 -0.99 2.21
N GLY A 220 -21.25 -1.66 2.56
CA GLY A 220 -22.10 -1.31 3.67
C GLY A 220 -22.71 -2.54 4.34
N PHE A 221 -23.27 -2.38 5.53
CA PHE A 221 -23.89 -3.45 6.29
C PHE A 221 -25.31 -3.81 5.86
N GLY A 222 -25.96 -2.91 5.10
CA GLY A 222 -27.38 -3.02 4.75
C GLY A 222 -28.31 -2.61 5.89
N ALA A 223 -29.63 -2.55 5.57
CA ALA A 223 -30.66 -2.00 6.48
C ALA A 223 -30.93 -2.83 7.74
N HIS A 224 -30.52 -4.10 7.79
CA HIS A 224 -30.85 -5.05 8.87
C HIS A 224 -29.61 -5.57 9.60
N HIS A 225 -28.55 -4.79 9.65
CA HIS A 225 -27.33 -5.21 10.32
C HIS A 225 -27.54 -5.35 11.83
N LYS A 226 -27.40 -6.57 12.32
CA LYS A 226 -27.14 -6.84 13.74
C LYS A 226 -25.62 -6.93 13.89
N PRO A 227 -25.01 -6.22 14.85
CA PRO A 227 -23.60 -6.38 15.14
C PRO A 227 -23.34 -7.83 15.57
N ALA A 228 -22.96 -8.68 14.63
CA ALA A 228 -22.50 -10.02 14.92
C ALA A 228 -21.04 -9.93 15.33
N SER A 229 -20.64 -10.74 16.28
CA SER A 229 -19.22 -10.90 16.61
C SER A 229 -18.45 -11.29 15.37
N PHE A 230 -17.56 -10.42 14.94
CA PHE A 230 -16.74 -10.62 13.76
C PHE A 230 -15.29 -10.80 14.21
N THR A 231 -14.63 -11.83 13.72
CA THR A 231 -13.22 -12.12 14.04
C THR A 231 -12.35 -11.82 12.83
N TRP A 232 -11.35 -10.99 13.05
CA TRP A 232 -10.32 -10.71 12.05
C TRP A 232 -9.34 -11.89 11.93
N SER A 233 -8.64 -11.96 10.78
CA SER A 233 -7.49 -12.86 10.65
C SER A 233 -6.49 -12.61 11.78
N PRO A 234 -5.96 -13.65 12.44
CA PRO A 234 -5.04 -13.49 13.57
C PRO A 234 -3.70 -12.86 13.18
N ASN A 235 -3.33 -12.94 11.91
CA ASN A 235 -2.06 -12.42 11.36
C ASN A 235 -2.21 -11.06 10.67
N LEU A 236 -3.35 -10.37 10.85
CA LEU A 236 -3.61 -9.10 10.19
C LEU A 236 -2.71 -7.99 10.74
N GLU A 237 -1.92 -7.38 9.86
CA GLU A 237 -0.94 -6.33 10.18
C GLU A 237 -1.39 -4.94 9.68
N ASP A 238 -2.08 -4.88 8.53
CA ASP A 238 -2.54 -3.64 7.89
C ASP A 238 -4.03 -3.75 7.56
N LEU A 239 -4.82 -2.84 8.12
CA LEU A 239 -6.25 -2.78 7.92
C LEU A 239 -6.69 -1.39 7.44
N SER A 240 -7.44 -1.36 6.34
CA SER A 240 -8.09 -0.13 5.88
C SER A 240 -9.61 -0.27 5.95
N LEU A 241 -10.22 0.51 6.82
CA LEU A 241 -11.67 0.64 6.99
C LEU A 241 -12.18 1.75 6.09
N SER A 242 -13.20 1.45 5.29
CA SER A 242 -13.83 2.44 4.41
C SER A 242 -15.29 2.09 4.11
N GLY A 243 -16.01 3.00 3.47
CA GLY A 243 -17.39 2.79 3.03
C GLY A 243 -18.42 2.94 4.16
N GLY A 244 -19.33 2.01 4.25
CA GLY A 244 -20.46 2.04 5.19
C GLY A 244 -20.12 1.70 6.63
N ILE A 245 -18.88 1.87 7.05
CA ILE A 245 -18.46 1.76 8.45
C ILE A 245 -19.17 2.87 9.24
N ASP A 246 -19.97 2.49 10.21
CA ASP A 246 -20.78 3.39 11.02
C ASP A 246 -20.44 3.31 12.52
N GLY A 247 -21.14 4.14 13.32
CA GLY A 247 -20.95 4.15 14.77
C GLY A 247 -21.29 2.83 15.45
N HIS A 248 -22.24 2.06 14.95
CA HIS A 248 -22.60 0.76 15.52
C HIS A 248 -21.48 -0.25 15.35
N PHE A 249 -20.85 -0.29 14.17
CA PHE A 249 -19.68 -1.12 13.94
C PHE A 249 -18.52 -0.72 14.84
N LEU A 250 -18.21 0.58 14.90
CA LEU A 250 -17.07 1.09 15.67
C LEU A 250 -17.26 0.96 17.19
N HIS A 251 -18.51 1.03 17.70
CA HIS A 251 -18.81 0.87 19.12
C HIS A 251 -19.00 -0.59 19.56
N GLY A 252 -19.47 -1.40 18.63
CA GLY A 252 -20.11 -2.63 19.10
C GLY A 252 -19.20 -3.82 19.26
N VAL A 253 -18.06 -3.93 18.53
CA VAL A 253 -17.51 -5.30 18.43
C VAL A 253 -16.12 -5.41 17.82
N VAL A 254 -15.41 -4.34 17.62
CA VAL A 254 -14.14 -4.50 16.92
C VAL A 254 -13.02 -4.87 17.89
N THR A 255 -12.85 -6.16 18.13
CA THR A 255 -11.61 -6.65 18.74
C THR A 255 -10.56 -6.77 17.65
N PHE A 256 -9.65 -5.82 17.59
CA PHE A 256 -8.53 -5.89 16.65
C PHE A 256 -7.50 -6.94 17.06
N PRO A 257 -6.86 -7.62 16.10
CA PRO A 257 -5.78 -8.54 16.41
C PRO A 257 -4.56 -7.78 16.96
N GLN A 258 -3.85 -8.42 17.89
CA GLN A 258 -2.63 -7.84 18.49
C GLN A 258 -1.48 -7.62 17.48
N THR A 259 -1.56 -8.29 16.33
CA THR A 259 -0.59 -8.15 15.22
C THR A 259 -0.75 -6.87 14.43
N LEU A 260 -1.85 -6.11 14.64
CA LEU A 260 -2.16 -4.92 13.85
C LEU A 260 -1.14 -3.80 14.09
N ARG A 261 -0.48 -3.37 13.01
CA ARG A 261 0.55 -2.32 13.00
C ARG A 261 0.10 -1.05 12.30
N SER A 262 -0.81 -1.20 11.34
CA SER A 262 -1.31 -0.09 10.52
C SER A 262 -2.84 -0.11 10.47
N LEU A 263 -3.45 1.02 10.80
CA LEU A 263 -4.89 1.23 10.71
C LEU A 263 -5.17 2.48 9.87
N THR A 264 -5.92 2.30 8.80
CA THR A 264 -6.44 3.40 7.97
C THR A 264 -7.95 3.47 8.12
N ILE A 265 -8.49 4.66 8.36
CA ILE A 265 -9.94 4.93 8.38
C ILE A 265 -10.18 6.07 7.41
N GLU A 266 -10.78 5.75 6.27
CA GLU A 266 -10.98 6.75 5.23
C GLU A 266 -12.30 6.52 4.48
N HIS A 267 -12.88 7.62 3.95
CA HIS A 267 -14.13 7.55 3.20
C HIS A 267 -15.28 6.84 3.95
N CYS A 268 -15.44 7.13 5.25
CA CYS A 268 -16.50 6.59 6.08
C CYS A 268 -17.57 7.67 6.37
N PRO A 269 -18.52 7.93 5.47
CA PRO A 269 -19.46 9.04 5.59
C PRO A 269 -20.46 8.88 6.74
N GLN A 270 -20.58 7.69 7.32
CA GLN A 270 -21.50 7.43 8.44
C GLN A 270 -20.80 7.49 9.80
N ALA A 271 -19.46 7.45 9.83
CA ALA A 271 -18.71 7.50 11.08
C ALA A 271 -18.68 8.91 11.66
N LYS A 272 -19.05 9.04 12.94
CA LYS A 272 -19.00 10.30 13.70
C LYS A 272 -17.77 10.35 14.59
N GLY A 273 -17.32 11.57 14.94
CA GLY A 273 -16.13 11.78 15.76
C GLY A 273 -16.13 10.98 17.06
N TYR A 274 -17.22 10.99 17.82
CA TYR A 274 -17.32 10.24 19.08
C TYR A 274 -17.14 8.73 18.89
N ALA A 275 -17.56 8.17 17.75
CA ALA A 275 -17.38 6.74 17.47
C ALA A 275 -15.91 6.40 17.19
N ILE A 276 -15.19 7.26 16.50
CA ILE A 276 -13.74 7.12 16.27
C ILE A 276 -12.99 7.25 17.60
N THR A 277 -13.30 8.28 18.39
CA THR A 277 -12.66 8.48 19.70
C THR A 277 -12.94 7.31 20.64
N HIS A 278 -14.17 6.79 20.67
CA HIS A 278 -14.52 5.60 21.45
C HIS A 278 -13.74 4.37 20.98
N LEU A 279 -13.66 4.13 19.66
CA LEU A 279 -12.86 3.05 19.11
C LEU A 279 -11.41 3.14 19.58
N LEU A 280 -10.79 4.30 19.45
CA LEU A 280 -9.39 4.50 19.85
C LEU A 280 -9.18 4.28 21.35
N LYS A 281 -10.11 4.70 22.21
CA LYS A 281 -10.07 4.48 23.66
C LYS A 281 -10.19 2.99 24.03
N THR A 282 -11.20 2.31 23.48
CA THR A 282 -11.43 0.88 23.76
C THR A 282 -10.36 -0.01 23.15
N ALA A 283 -9.75 0.45 22.06
CA ALA A 283 -8.72 -0.25 21.33
C ALA A 283 -7.29 -0.04 21.89
N VAL A 284 -7.08 0.83 22.88
CA VAL A 284 -5.73 1.11 23.45
C VAL A 284 -5.02 -0.17 23.89
N ARG A 285 -5.70 -1.08 24.57
CA ARG A 285 -5.09 -2.35 24.99
C ARG A 285 -4.79 -3.31 23.82
N PRO A 286 -5.73 -3.61 22.91
CA PRO A 286 -5.45 -4.47 21.76
C PRO A 286 -4.57 -3.81 20.70
N LEU A 287 -4.49 -2.48 20.62
CA LEU A 287 -3.67 -1.76 19.64
C LEU A 287 -2.28 -1.34 20.14
N ARG A 288 -1.72 -2.02 21.15
CA ARG A 288 -0.37 -1.70 21.67
C ARG A 288 0.73 -1.72 20.60
N ASN A 289 0.57 -2.54 19.57
CA ASN A 289 1.52 -2.67 18.48
C ASN A 289 1.23 -1.73 17.30
N LEU A 290 0.18 -0.90 17.38
CA LEU A 290 -0.16 0.03 16.32
C LEU A 290 0.93 1.10 16.17
N GLN A 291 1.54 1.15 15.00
CA GLN A 291 2.63 2.08 14.67
C GLN A 291 2.19 3.17 13.69
N SER A 292 1.16 2.90 12.90
CA SER A 292 0.68 3.80 11.86
C SER A 292 -0.83 3.97 11.94
N LEU A 293 -1.28 5.22 12.00
CA LEU A 293 -2.70 5.56 11.96
C LEU A 293 -2.94 6.63 10.90
N LYS A 294 -3.94 6.40 10.06
CA LYS A 294 -4.36 7.31 9.01
C LYS A 294 -5.86 7.55 9.07
N ILE A 295 -6.29 8.80 9.21
CA ILE A 295 -7.69 9.20 9.22
C ILE A 295 -7.90 10.34 8.23
N ARG A 296 -8.69 10.10 7.17
CA ARG A 296 -8.92 11.05 6.09
C ARG A 296 -10.36 10.94 5.54
N PHE A 297 -10.82 11.98 4.86
CA PHE A 297 -12.09 12.01 4.13
C PHE A 297 -13.29 11.56 4.98
N MET A 298 -13.40 12.17 6.17
CA MET A 298 -14.44 11.87 7.18
C MET A 298 -15.40 13.05 7.32
N PRO A 299 -16.44 13.16 6.50
CA PRO A 299 -17.26 14.39 6.40
C PRO A 299 -18.09 14.72 7.66
N ARG A 300 -18.14 13.81 8.63
CA ARG A 300 -18.88 14.01 9.89
C ARG A 300 -18.00 14.19 11.12
N LEU A 301 -16.70 14.40 10.93
CA LEU A 301 -15.77 14.76 11.99
C LEU A 301 -15.78 16.29 12.18
N SER A 302 -15.84 16.73 13.45
CA SER A 302 -15.68 18.14 13.81
C SER A 302 -14.20 18.54 13.88
N SER A 303 -13.93 19.84 13.90
CA SER A 303 -12.58 20.41 13.87
C SER A 303 -11.69 20.02 15.06
N ARG A 304 -12.26 19.55 16.18
CA ARG A 304 -11.51 19.12 17.38
C ARG A 304 -11.66 17.64 17.70
N ALA A 305 -12.18 16.88 16.75
CA ALA A 305 -12.56 15.49 17.01
C ALA A 305 -11.38 14.60 17.37
N LEU A 306 -10.16 14.95 16.95
CA LEU A 306 -8.96 14.13 17.08
C LEU A 306 -7.83 14.79 17.86
N ASP A 307 -8.09 15.89 18.62
CA ASP A 307 -7.06 16.55 19.41
C ASP A 307 -6.48 15.64 20.52
N ASP A 308 -7.25 14.67 21.01
CA ASP A 308 -6.81 13.71 22.03
C ASP A 308 -5.97 12.53 21.48
N ILE A 309 -5.72 12.46 20.17
CA ILE A 309 -5.21 11.24 19.51
C ILE A 309 -3.81 10.84 19.94
N LEU A 310 -2.90 11.82 20.16
CA LEU A 310 -1.54 11.57 20.59
C LEU A 310 -1.49 11.08 22.05
N PHE A 311 -2.44 11.52 22.87
CA PHE A 311 -2.62 11.03 24.22
C PHE A 311 -3.17 9.60 24.25
N LEU A 312 -4.17 9.30 23.40
CA LEU A 312 -4.79 7.96 23.35
C LEU A 312 -3.83 6.89 22.80
N LEU A 313 -2.93 7.28 21.91
CA LEU A 313 -2.02 6.36 21.21
C LEU A 313 -0.57 6.87 21.22
N PRO A 314 0.08 6.96 22.39
CA PRO A 314 1.43 7.50 22.52
C PRO A 314 2.50 6.67 21.79
N GLN A 315 2.21 5.40 21.49
CA GLN A 315 3.11 4.49 20.76
C GLN A 315 3.15 4.73 19.24
N ILE A 316 2.27 5.59 18.71
CA ILE A 316 2.20 5.85 17.27
C ILE A 316 3.49 6.47 16.75
N GLN A 317 4.01 5.91 15.67
CA GLN A 317 5.21 6.42 14.99
C GLN A 317 4.87 7.22 13.73
N ARG A 318 3.76 6.88 13.05
CA ARG A 318 3.28 7.56 11.84
C ARG A 318 1.82 7.93 12.00
N LEU A 319 1.55 9.22 11.89
CA LEU A 319 0.20 9.76 12.01
C LEU A 319 -0.12 10.56 10.73
N SER A 320 -1.22 10.22 10.08
CA SER A 320 -1.71 10.92 8.89
C SER A 320 -3.14 11.39 9.13
N LEU A 321 -3.34 12.69 9.20
CA LEU A 321 -4.62 13.32 9.52
C LEU A 321 -4.96 14.43 8.53
N SER A 322 -6.27 14.73 8.41
CA SER A 322 -6.68 16.01 7.84
C SER A 322 -6.65 17.10 8.91
N VAL A 323 -6.10 18.27 8.57
CA VAL A 323 -6.10 19.46 9.44
C VAL A 323 -7.50 19.92 9.83
N ASP A 324 -8.52 19.49 9.08
CA ASP A 324 -9.92 19.83 9.35
C ASP A 324 -10.48 19.17 10.63
N TYR A 325 -9.75 18.17 11.21
CA TYR A 325 -10.21 17.39 12.37
C TYR A 325 -9.39 17.64 13.62
N ILE A 326 -8.36 18.47 13.53
CA ILE A 326 -7.40 18.77 14.60
C ILE A 326 -7.13 20.27 14.70
N THR A 327 -6.74 20.70 15.90
CA THR A 327 -6.28 22.06 16.17
C THR A 327 -4.86 22.01 16.76
N PRO A 328 -4.15 23.14 16.94
CA PRO A 328 -2.86 23.17 17.63
C PRO A 328 -2.88 22.55 19.03
N ALA A 329 -4.07 22.48 19.67
CA ALA A 329 -4.25 21.81 20.96
C ALA A 329 -3.87 20.31 20.97
N ILE A 330 -3.76 19.67 19.80
CA ILE A 330 -3.25 18.28 19.69
C ILE A 330 -1.82 18.14 20.26
N PHE A 331 -1.05 19.22 20.29
CA PHE A 331 0.33 19.27 20.79
C PHE A 331 0.46 19.80 22.22
N ASP A 332 -0.61 20.38 22.81
CA ASP A 332 -0.59 21.03 24.11
C ASP A 332 -0.51 20.02 25.25
N GLU A 333 0.52 20.14 26.09
CA GLU A 333 0.72 19.29 27.25
C GLU A 333 -0.40 19.47 28.29
N ASN A 334 -0.96 20.67 28.44
CA ASN A 334 -2.10 20.92 29.32
C ASN A 334 -3.36 20.21 28.82
N HIS A 335 -3.52 20.09 27.53
CA HIS A 335 -4.59 19.31 26.93
C HIS A 335 -4.44 17.83 27.27
N PHE A 336 -3.21 17.28 27.24
CA PHE A 336 -2.93 15.92 27.69
C PHE A 336 -3.33 15.69 29.15
N ASN A 337 -2.97 16.60 30.05
CA ASN A 337 -3.30 16.51 31.48
C ASN A 337 -4.83 16.56 31.69
N HIS A 338 -5.53 17.43 30.97
CA HIS A 338 -6.99 17.50 31.01
C HIS A 338 -7.63 16.20 30.49
N SER A 339 -7.14 15.68 29.39
CA SER A 339 -7.62 14.44 28.80
C SER A 339 -7.34 13.23 29.71
N TYR A 340 -6.18 13.18 30.36
CA TYR A 340 -5.86 12.16 31.36
C TYR A 340 -6.88 12.15 32.50
N ASN A 341 -7.14 13.29 33.12
CA ASN A 341 -8.11 13.43 34.20
C ASN A 341 -9.54 13.07 33.76
N LYS A 342 -9.89 13.38 32.51
CA LYS A 342 -11.21 13.10 31.94
C LYS A 342 -11.44 11.63 31.64
N TYR A 343 -10.41 10.90 31.19
CA TYR A 343 -10.57 9.58 30.59
C TYR A 343 -9.99 8.43 31.43
N VAL A 344 -8.94 8.69 32.21
CA VAL A 344 -8.24 7.65 32.96
C VAL A 344 -8.75 7.59 34.41
N LEU A 345 -8.87 8.72 35.07
CA LEU A 345 -9.34 8.77 36.48
C LEU A 345 -10.76 8.18 36.70
N PRO A 346 -11.78 8.46 35.89
CA PRO A 346 -13.09 7.86 36.07
C PRO A 346 -13.10 6.34 35.91
N SER A 347 -12.18 5.80 35.08
CA SER A 347 -12.06 4.35 34.87
C SER A 347 -11.38 3.62 36.04
N LEU A 348 -10.62 4.33 36.86
CA LEU A 348 -9.94 3.79 38.05
C LEU A 348 -10.84 3.82 39.29
N SER A 349 -11.83 4.70 39.33
CA SER A 349 -12.74 4.86 40.51
C SER A 349 -13.85 3.81 40.61
N GLY A 350 -13.97 2.90 39.63
CA GLY A 350 -14.99 1.84 39.57
C GLY A 350 -14.47 0.42 39.61
N ALA A 351 -13.19 0.19 39.88
CA ALA A 351 -12.63 -1.15 40.00
C ALA A 351 -12.59 -1.58 41.46
N ASP A 352 -13.23 -2.68 41.79
CA ASP A 352 -13.12 -3.38 43.06
C ASP A 352 -11.64 -3.71 43.36
N ASP A 353 -11.28 -3.65 44.66
CA ASP A 353 -9.93 -3.57 45.23
C ASP A 353 -8.97 -4.78 44.96
N ASP A 354 -9.28 -5.75 44.13
CA ASP A 354 -8.45 -6.97 43.98
C ASP A 354 -7.66 -7.11 42.67
N ASP A 355 -7.84 -6.23 41.68
CA ASP A 355 -6.95 -6.19 40.53
C ASP A 355 -6.03 -4.97 40.64
N GLN A 356 -4.80 -5.21 41.10
CA GLN A 356 -3.68 -4.28 40.93
C GLN A 356 -3.49 -4.00 39.44
N LEU A 357 -4.33 -3.11 38.90
CA LEU A 357 -4.07 -2.42 37.64
C LEU A 357 -2.73 -1.73 37.83
N ALA A 358 -1.69 -2.32 37.27
CA ALA A 358 -0.41 -1.65 37.11
C ALA A 358 -0.72 -0.22 36.64
N ALA A 359 -0.46 0.74 37.52
CA ALA A 359 -0.62 2.15 37.22
C ALA A 359 0.06 2.35 35.86
N VAL A 360 -0.71 2.72 34.86
CA VAL A 360 -0.14 3.12 33.56
C VAL A 360 0.62 4.39 33.92
N GLU A 361 1.94 4.25 34.13
CA GLU A 361 2.81 5.41 34.26
C GLU A 361 2.48 6.33 33.09
N PRO A 362 2.23 7.62 33.31
CA PRO A 362 1.99 8.55 32.25
C PRO A 362 3.21 8.46 31.33
N LEU A 363 3.00 7.92 30.13
CA LEU A 363 4.04 7.84 29.11
C LEU A 363 4.43 9.28 28.80
N GLN A 364 5.56 9.71 29.35
CA GLN A 364 6.01 11.09 29.38
C GLN A 364 6.24 11.68 27.99
N HIS A 365 6.34 10.83 26.93
CA HIS A 365 6.63 11.34 25.59
C HIS A 365 5.94 10.46 24.53
N ASN A 366 5.40 11.09 23.49
CA ASN A 366 4.91 10.35 22.33
C ASN A 366 6.07 9.86 21.43
N ASN A 367 5.80 8.81 20.67
CA ASN A 367 6.77 8.17 19.77
C ASN A 367 6.66 8.64 18.32
N LEU A 368 5.96 9.72 18.05
CA LEU A 368 5.68 10.19 16.69
C LEU A 368 6.97 10.56 15.95
N ARG A 369 7.21 9.91 14.81
CA ARG A 369 8.36 10.16 13.94
C ARG A 369 7.96 10.85 12.64
N THR A 370 6.78 10.53 12.14
CA THR A 370 6.26 11.06 10.88
C THR A 370 4.85 11.59 11.08
N LEU A 371 4.66 12.87 10.80
CA LEU A 371 3.36 13.53 10.76
C LEU A 371 3.02 13.84 9.31
N GLU A 372 1.86 13.37 8.84
CA GLU A 372 1.37 13.66 7.51
C GLU A 372 0.05 14.43 7.60
N LEU A 373 0.06 15.66 7.08
CA LEU A 373 -1.07 16.58 7.10
C LEU A 373 -1.70 16.70 5.73
N THR A 374 -3.00 16.51 5.67
CA THR A 374 -3.82 16.68 4.46
C THR A 374 -4.93 17.67 4.71
N ASN A 375 -5.61 18.07 3.66
CA ASN A 375 -6.82 18.89 3.72
C ASN A 375 -7.93 18.10 3.02
N SER A 376 -9.09 17.97 3.65
CA SER A 376 -10.28 17.34 3.04
C SER A 376 -11.00 18.26 2.07
N GLY A 377 -10.53 19.52 1.93
CA GLY A 377 -11.14 20.51 1.05
C GLY A 377 -12.21 21.38 1.72
N ASP A 378 -12.34 21.28 3.06
CA ASP A 378 -13.23 22.18 3.81
C ASP A 378 -12.48 23.51 4.12
N PRO A 379 -12.91 24.66 3.55
CA PRO A 379 -12.22 25.94 3.74
C PRO A 379 -12.50 26.61 5.09
N GLY A 380 -13.39 26.03 5.92
CA GLY A 380 -13.99 26.72 7.05
C GLY A 380 -13.23 26.67 8.37
N VAL A 381 -12.02 26.09 8.45
CA VAL A 381 -11.26 26.02 9.70
C VAL A 381 -10.25 27.15 9.77
N GLU A 382 -10.50 28.11 10.65
CA GLU A 382 -9.61 29.27 10.86
C GLU A 382 -8.29 28.87 11.56
N ASP A 383 -8.32 27.87 12.45
CA ASP A 383 -7.18 27.42 13.26
C ASP A 383 -6.48 26.21 12.61
N LYS A 384 -6.00 26.34 11.38
CA LYS A 384 -5.21 25.28 10.74
C LYS A 384 -3.82 25.21 11.34
N ILE A 385 -3.32 24.00 11.54
CA ILE A 385 -1.95 23.77 11.99
C ILE A 385 -0.96 24.41 11.01
N SER A 386 -0.09 25.25 11.52
CA SER A 386 0.98 25.93 10.81
C SER A 386 2.36 25.27 11.08
N PRO A 387 3.41 25.58 10.31
CA PRO A 387 4.76 25.14 10.65
C PRO A 387 5.22 25.61 12.04
N ILE A 388 4.80 26.82 12.45
CA ILE A 388 5.16 27.42 13.74
C ILE A 388 4.59 26.61 14.91
N ASP A 389 3.34 26.13 14.81
CA ASP A 389 2.73 25.32 15.86
C ASP A 389 3.52 24.02 16.12
N ILE A 390 4.06 23.42 15.06
CA ILE A 390 4.89 22.20 15.17
C ILE A 390 6.27 22.54 15.76
N MET A 391 6.85 23.68 15.40
CA MET A 391 8.12 24.14 15.97
C MET A 391 7.99 24.37 17.47
N ILE A 392 6.94 25.05 17.90
CA ILE A 392 6.63 25.27 19.33
C ILE A 392 6.49 23.92 20.03
N ALA A 393 5.75 22.96 19.45
CA ALA A 393 5.56 21.64 20.05
C ALA A 393 6.88 20.83 20.15
N ILE A 394 7.83 21.02 19.24
CA ILE A 394 9.16 20.42 19.34
C ILE A 394 9.97 21.08 20.45
N ASP A 395 9.96 22.41 20.53
CA ASP A 395 10.70 23.17 21.52
C ASP A 395 10.18 22.92 22.94
N GLU A 396 8.87 22.76 23.13
CA GLU A 396 8.22 22.38 24.38
C GLU A 396 8.44 20.91 24.78
N GLY A 397 9.02 20.08 23.86
CA GLY A 397 9.29 18.68 24.11
C GLY A 397 8.07 17.76 23.92
N SER A 398 6.95 18.27 23.41
CA SER A 398 5.74 17.46 23.13
C SER A 398 5.95 16.49 21.96
N LEU A 399 6.87 16.79 21.03
CA LEU A 399 7.19 15.99 19.86
C LEU A 399 8.68 15.61 19.77
N PRO A 400 9.27 14.95 20.77
CA PRO A 400 10.73 14.78 20.88
C PRO A 400 11.32 13.90 19.76
N ARG A 401 10.51 13.01 19.18
CA ARG A 401 10.94 12.04 18.16
C ARG A 401 10.48 12.38 16.74
N LEU A 402 9.83 13.53 16.54
CA LEU A 402 9.39 13.94 15.20
C LEU A 402 10.60 14.27 14.32
N ARG A 403 10.67 13.64 13.13
CA ARG A 403 11.76 13.85 12.17
C ARG A 403 11.24 14.15 10.76
N GLN A 404 10.00 13.80 10.49
CA GLN A 404 9.41 13.96 9.17
C GLN A 404 8.04 14.61 9.26
N VAL A 405 7.86 15.69 8.51
CA VAL A 405 6.55 16.32 8.31
C VAL A 405 6.23 16.28 6.80
N ARG A 406 5.13 15.64 6.45
CA ARG A 406 4.64 15.54 5.07
C ARG A 406 3.36 16.34 4.96
N VAL A 407 3.29 17.23 4.00
CA VAL A 407 2.20 18.20 3.90
C VAL A 407 1.61 18.17 2.50
N ALA A 408 0.29 18.05 2.39
CA ALA A 408 -0.38 18.18 1.10
C ALA A 408 -0.19 19.61 0.53
N LYS A 409 0.10 19.72 -0.75
CA LYS A 409 0.28 21.02 -1.44
C LYS A 409 -0.93 21.95 -1.27
N THR A 410 -2.11 21.37 -1.07
CA THR A 410 -3.35 22.09 -0.81
C THR A 410 -3.34 22.94 0.48
N LEU A 411 -2.42 22.67 1.41
CA LEU A 411 -2.22 23.47 2.64
C LEU A 411 -1.39 24.74 2.42
N LEU A 412 -0.85 24.95 1.19
CA LEU A 412 -0.15 26.14 0.76
C LEU A 412 1.06 26.56 1.62
N TRP A 413 1.72 25.61 2.29
CA TRP A 413 2.96 25.87 3.06
C TRP A 413 4.14 26.35 2.20
N HIS A 414 4.00 26.27 0.87
CA HIS A 414 4.96 26.83 -0.10
C HIS A 414 4.63 28.27 -0.53
N SER A 415 3.59 28.87 0.06
CA SER A 415 3.20 30.26 -0.25
C SER A 415 4.24 31.24 0.31
N SER A 416 4.27 32.45 -0.24
CA SER A 416 5.19 33.52 0.22
C SER A 416 5.04 33.89 1.71
N LEU A 417 3.91 33.53 2.31
CA LEU A 417 3.64 33.82 3.74
C LEU A 417 4.18 32.75 4.69
N THR A 418 4.24 31.49 4.27
CA THR A 418 4.54 30.35 5.14
C THR A 418 5.78 29.57 4.72
N ALA A 419 6.36 29.87 3.57
CA ALA A 419 7.51 29.12 3.05
C ALA A 419 8.73 29.24 3.97
N SER A 420 9.00 30.44 4.49
CA SER A 420 10.13 30.65 5.41
C SER A 420 9.98 29.85 6.72
N ASP A 421 8.75 29.73 7.22
CA ASP A 421 8.45 28.98 8.44
C ASP A 421 8.55 27.46 8.20
N ALA A 422 8.16 27.01 7.00
CA ALA A 422 8.32 25.62 6.59
C ALA A 422 9.80 25.22 6.41
N GLU A 423 10.63 26.14 5.88
CA GLU A 423 12.09 25.97 5.80
C GLU A 423 12.72 25.93 7.19
N ALA A 424 12.34 26.84 8.10
CA ALA A 424 12.81 26.85 9.47
C ALA A 424 12.44 25.53 10.19
N LEU A 425 11.22 25.05 10.02
CA LEU A 425 10.80 23.74 10.55
C LEU A 425 11.67 22.61 9.99
N ALA A 426 11.96 22.63 8.69
CA ALA A 426 12.81 21.61 8.05
C ALA A 426 14.23 21.61 8.68
N ASP A 427 14.81 22.77 8.92
CA ASP A 427 16.13 22.91 9.57
C ASP A 427 16.11 22.36 11.01
N VAL A 428 15.06 22.65 11.78
CA VAL A 428 14.87 22.09 13.14
C VAL A 428 14.82 20.55 13.12
N LEU A 429 14.06 19.96 12.20
CA LEU A 429 13.95 18.50 12.07
C LEU A 429 15.27 17.84 11.65
N ILE A 430 16.00 18.47 10.74
CA ILE A 430 17.33 18.01 10.30
C ILE A 430 18.31 18.07 11.46
N GLU A 431 18.32 19.14 12.22
CA GLU A 431 19.21 19.31 13.38
C GLU A 431 18.89 18.31 14.49
N ALA A 432 17.61 18.03 14.74
CA ALA A 432 17.19 16.99 15.67
C ALA A 432 17.66 15.59 15.23
N SER A 433 17.63 15.31 13.91
CA SER A 433 18.12 14.03 13.39
C SER A 433 19.64 13.89 13.47
N LYS A 434 20.39 14.98 13.34
CA LYS A 434 21.85 14.99 13.55
C LYS A 434 22.20 14.69 15.00
N ARG A 435 21.50 15.31 15.96
CA ARG A 435 21.68 15.03 17.39
C ARG A 435 21.43 13.57 17.74
N ASP A 436 20.34 12.96 17.22
CA ASP A 436 20.08 11.53 17.42
C ASP A 436 21.23 10.64 16.92
N TRP A 437 21.87 11.04 15.82
CA TRP A 437 23.03 10.31 15.26
C TRP A 437 24.26 10.44 16.15
N GLU A 438 24.54 11.65 16.63
CA GLU A 438 25.70 11.93 17.47
C GLU A 438 25.56 11.25 18.83
N ASP A 439 24.35 11.18 19.38
CA ASP A 439 24.03 10.51 20.66
C ASP A 439 23.94 8.98 20.54
N GLY A 440 24.15 8.42 19.34
CA GLY A 440 24.12 6.97 19.10
C GLY A 440 22.70 6.34 19.14
N VAL A 441 21.65 7.16 19.18
CA VAL A 441 20.24 6.72 19.22
C VAL A 441 19.72 6.38 17.81
N GLY A 442 20.46 6.80 16.77
CA GLY A 442 20.07 6.62 15.37
C GLY A 442 20.29 5.20 14.85
N VAL A 443 19.24 4.42 14.75
CA VAL A 443 19.26 3.14 14.03
C VAL A 443 19.23 3.42 12.53
N PHE A 444 20.41 3.65 11.93
CA PHE A 444 20.59 3.48 10.49
C PHE A 444 21.25 2.13 10.24
N ALA A 445 20.49 1.21 9.67
CA ALA A 445 21.05 -0.02 9.10
C ALA A 445 21.93 0.36 7.89
N GLY A 446 23.25 0.39 8.09
CA GLY A 446 24.22 0.64 7.02
C GLY A 446 25.59 0.98 7.61
N GLY A 447 26.39 -0.07 7.88
CA GLY A 447 27.68 0.05 8.55
C GLY A 447 28.73 0.83 7.77
N GLY A 448 29.60 1.50 8.52
CA GLY A 448 30.83 2.10 8.04
C GLY A 448 31.51 2.88 9.14
N GLN A 449 32.35 2.20 9.94
CA GLN A 449 33.33 2.84 10.82
C GLN A 449 34.42 3.50 9.98
N GLY A 450 34.82 4.72 10.31
CA GLY A 450 36.00 5.36 9.74
C GLY A 450 36.26 6.72 10.35
N ALA A 451 37.07 6.74 11.41
CA ALA A 451 37.67 7.95 11.94
C ALA A 451 38.79 8.43 11.00
N GLY A 452 38.84 9.74 10.75
CA GLY A 452 39.94 10.35 9.99
C GLY A 452 39.82 11.85 9.81
N VAL A 453 40.66 12.56 10.47
CA VAL A 453 40.77 14.03 10.67
C VAL A 453 41.17 14.77 9.38
N GLY A 454 40.56 15.95 9.13
CA GLY A 454 41.27 17.11 8.56
C GLY A 454 40.80 17.66 7.21
N LYS A 455 40.14 18.82 7.23
CA LYS A 455 40.08 19.85 6.15
C LYS A 455 39.66 19.42 4.75
N ARG A 456 38.45 18.94 4.60
CA ARG A 456 37.64 19.00 3.38
C ARG A 456 36.16 19.20 3.75
N MET A 457 35.89 20.08 4.73
CA MET A 457 34.60 20.15 5.40
C MET A 457 33.42 20.57 4.47
N ASP A 458 33.61 21.44 3.49
CA ASP A 458 32.45 22.01 2.77
C ASP A 458 31.73 21.05 1.82
N ARG A 459 32.45 20.14 1.19
CA ARG A 459 31.85 19.23 0.20
C ARG A 459 31.27 17.97 0.81
N GLU A 460 31.91 17.41 1.83
CA GLU A 460 31.40 16.28 2.59
C GLU A 460 30.22 16.67 3.46
N GLU A 461 30.22 17.89 4.00
CA GLU A 461 29.11 18.43 4.78
C GLU A 461 27.88 18.70 3.90
N GLN A 462 28.04 19.20 2.69
CA GLN A 462 26.97 19.33 1.71
C GLN A 462 26.44 17.96 1.24
N GLU A 463 27.29 16.96 1.06
CA GLU A 463 26.84 15.61 0.71
C GLU A 463 26.13 14.93 1.87
N ARG A 464 26.59 15.11 3.11
CA ARG A 464 25.92 14.65 4.33
C ARG A 464 24.57 15.34 4.53
N ARG A 465 24.50 16.65 4.33
CA ARG A 465 23.24 17.41 4.39
C ARG A 465 22.21 16.86 3.39
N LYS A 466 22.58 16.52 2.17
CA LYS A 466 21.71 15.87 1.18
C LYS A 466 21.18 14.51 1.64
N VAL A 467 21.96 13.76 2.39
CA VAL A 467 21.52 12.47 2.97
C VAL A 467 20.50 12.73 4.07
N TRP A 468 20.73 13.72 4.96
CA TRP A 468 19.79 14.07 6.01
C TRP A 468 18.49 14.65 5.46
N GLU A 469 18.55 15.48 4.43
CA GLU A 469 17.39 16.00 3.70
C GLU A 469 16.51 14.91 3.08
N GLN A 470 17.04 13.71 2.85
CA GLN A 470 16.26 12.55 2.40
C GLN A 470 15.53 11.83 3.54
N VAL A 471 15.98 11.99 4.78
CA VAL A 471 15.51 11.22 5.94
C VAL A 471 14.70 12.09 6.90
N ALA A 472 15.05 13.37 7.02
CA ALA A 472 14.39 14.30 7.93
C ALA A 472 14.07 15.62 7.21
N GLY A 473 12.96 16.27 7.57
CA GLY A 473 12.56 17.55 7.00
C GLY A 473 11.07 17.64 6.70
N VAL A 474 10.72 18.60 5.85
CA VAL A 474 9.35 18.85 5.40
C VAL A 474 9.22 18.49 3.92
N TRP A 475 8.26 17.64 3.57
CA TRP A 475 7.96 17.24 2.19
C TRP A 475 6.54 17.59 1.79
N MET A 476 6.40 18.12 0.58
CA MET A 476 5.09 18.39 0.00
C MET A 476 4.70 17.30 -0.99
N PHE A 477 3.45 16.89 -0.95
CA PHE A 477 2.91 15.87 -1.86
C PHE A 477 1.56 16.28 -2.43
N ASP A 478 1.19 15.67 -3.54
CA ASP A 478 -0.14 15.84 -4.12
C ASP A 478 -1.13 15.07 -3.24
N GLY A 479 -2.06 15.79 -2.60
CA GLY A 479 -2.99 15.29 -1.59
C GLY A 479 -4.15 14.47 -2.14
#